data_bafe354e76e98df61f1d017ecf6a1bfb
#
_entry.id   bafe354e76e98df61f1d017ecf6a1bfb
#
_cell.length_a   1.000
_cell.length_b   1.000
_cell.length_c   1.000
_cell.angle_alpha   90.00
_cell.angle_beta   90.00
_cell.angle_gamma   90.00
#
_symmetry.space_group_name_H-M   'P 1'
#
loop_
_entity.id
_entity.type
_entity.pdbx_description
1 polymer ?
#
loop_
_entity_poly.entity_id
_entity_poly.type
_entity_poly.pdbx_seq_one_letter_code
_entity_poly.pdbx_strand_id
1 'polypeptide(L)'
;ERDKVANIREGFTALTLNAKATLNSEGTLDVKWVLNTGQMDLSDEMARVLLGRHDVPALIPELGIVKLSQASRDLMKRWDELEEPDAAGFEPYQLFSLFPDGKANVEVEGELRKWRDGLLSADEEESTLLECLRPYQREGAQWMSRLLNHGCHCLLADEMGLGKTVQVISLIKEALASGKKALIVCPASVVPVWVSEFEKFVPELKAKRYSGGPIAKEGDDWHALVTSFALMRNRISRIEASEFEFAIVDEAQFVKNPDAKVTRACMKIKARKRIALTGTPIENKPLDIWPTFQFLMPGLLGKRSFFEKRLLENPVSFKARLKAQIAPFMLRRTKSQVAHDLPEKIIIDQHCLVTPRQASEYARICATGIERLGNDLGSAMQGNRFAALSLLTRLRQASCDPNLLPWVDAELEDSGKLMVLLEKLIEVLGTGHKVVIFSQFVKFLDRIRELIKTSFPDLPLFELTGSTKNREVPVKGFQSTEYAAAMLVSLRAGGSGITLNAADYVFLMDPWWNPAVENQAVDRVHRIGQKNTVFVYRMIAEGTIEERIQGLKRDKQDLFDSIVKNSSTGADELARQFKSLEALLILSQND
;
A
#
# COMPACT_ATOMS: atom_id res chain seq x y z
N GLU A 1 47.57 -40.42 7.73
CA GLU A 1 47.65 -39.15 8.48
C GLU A 1 48.48 -38.08 7.77
N ARG A 2 49.65 -38.45 7.13
CA ARG A 2 50.46 -37.47 6.38
C ARG A 2 49.74 -36.87 5.18
N ASP A 3 48.94 -37.65 4.45
CA ASP A 3 48.17 -37.15 3.29
C ASP A 3 46.98 -36.25 3.72
N LYS A 4 46.41 -36.49 4.90
CA LYS A 4 45.40 -35.62 5.47
C LYS A 4 45.96 -34.25 5.88
N VAL A 5 47.23 -34.22 6.33
CA VAL A 5 47.90 -32.96 6.70
C VAL A 5 48.38 -32.20 5.45
N ALA A 6 48.69 -32.89 4.35
CA ALA A 6 49.04 -32.25 3.09
C ALA A 6 47.88 -31.44 2.51
N ASN A 7 46.66 -31.98 2.52
CA ASN A 7 45.45 -31.29 2.05
C ASN A 7 45.12 -30.03 2.87
N ILE A 8 45.52 -29.95 4.13
CA ILE A 8 45.34 -28.74 4.96
C ILE A 8 46.26 -27.61 4.46
N ARG A 9 47.38 -27.92 3.82
CA ARG A 9 48.31 -26.95 3.25
C ARG A 9 47.91 -26.45 1.86
N GLU A 10 47.07 -27.19 1.13
CA GLU A 10 46.62 -26.85 -0.23
C GLU A 10 45.33 -25.99 -0.28
N GLY A 11 44.69 -25.73 0.86
CA GLY A 11 43.49 -24.92 0.94
C GLY A 11 42.19 -25.74 0.92
N PHE A 12 41.05 -25.02 0.95
CA PHE A 12 39.74 -25.64 0.95
C PHE A 12 39.24 -25.87 -0.48
N THR A 13 38.69 -27.04 -0.76
CA THR A 13 37.93 -27.26 -2.00
C THR A 13 36.54 -26.63 -1.87
N ALA A 14 36.26 -25.63 -2.71
CA ALA A 14 34.95 -25.01 -2.75
C ALA A 14 33.95 -25.94 -3.47
N LEU A 15 32.92 -26.37 -2.78
CA LEU A 15 31.82 -27.16 -3.35
C LEU A 15 30.69 -26.26 -3.79
N THR A 16 30.15 -26.54 -4.97
CA THR A 16 28.92 -25.90 -5.47
C THR A 16 27.73 -26.81 -5.22
N LEU A 17 26.73 -26.28 -4.53
CA LEU A 17 25.46 -26.95 -4.31
C LEU A 17 24.50 -26.55 -5.43
N ASN A 18 23.99 -27.54 -6.12
CA ASN A 18 22.88 -27.39 -7.07
C ASN A 18 21.61 -27.95 -6.45
N ALA A 19 20.49 -27.33 -6.74
CA ALA A 19 19.18 -27.84 -6.34
C ALA A 19 18.42 -28.30 -7.58
N LYS A 20 17.79 -29.45 -7.52
CA LYS A 20 16.82 -29.91 -8.52
C LYS A 20 15.43 -29.82 -7.91
N ALA A 21 14.61 -28.97 -8.50
CA ALA A 21 13.25 -28.72 -8.04
C ALA A 21 12.25 -29.44 -8.95
N THR A 22 11.37 -30.22 -8.35
CA THR A 22 10.32 -31.00 -9.04
C THR A 22 9.01 -30.88 -8.26
N LEU A 23 7.90 -31.35 -8.84
CA LEU A 23 6.68 -31.63 -8.09
C LEU A 23 6.66 -33.13 -7.70
N ASN A 24 6.27 -33.39 -6.47
CA ASN A 24 5.99 -34.77 -6.03
C ASN A 24 4.62 -35.25 -6.52
N SER A 25 4.23 -36.47 -6.18
CA SER A 25 2.94 -37.07 -6.56
C SER A 25 1.71 -36.35 -5.99
N GLU A 26 1.88 -35.55 -4.93
CA GLU A 26 0.85 -34.75 -4.29
C GLU A 26 0.76 -33.33 -4.87
N GLY A 27 1.64 -32.98 -5.83
CA GLY A 27 1.70 -31.67 -6.45
C GLY A 27 2.44 -30.61 -5.62
N THR A 28 3.14 -31.01 -4.56
CA THR A 28 3.94 -30.10 -3.73
C THR A 28 5.38 -30.03 -4.24
N LEU A 29 6.07 -28.94 -3.90
CA LEU A 29 7.46 -28.67 -4.28
C LEU A 29 8.39 -29.62 -3.54
N ASP A 30 9.16 -30.42 -4.30
CA ASP A 30 10.25 -31.25 -3.81
C ASP A 30 11.59 -30.71 -4.32
N VAL A 31 12.57 -30.58 -3.43
CA VAL A 31 13.90 -30.07 -3.77
C VAL A 31 14.97 -31.06 -3.37
N LYS A 32 15.62 -31.63 -4.36
CA LYS A 32 16.78 -32.50 -4.17
C LYS A 32 18.08 -31.71 -4.30
N TRP A 33 18.94 -31.88 -3.33
CA TRP A 33 20.23 -31.19 -3.28
C TRP A 33 21.33 -32.06 -3.93
N VAL A 34 22.01 -31.52 -4.92
CA VAL A 34 23.11 -32.17 -5.63
C VAL A 34 24.36 -31.36 -5.42
N LEU A 35 25.36 -31.96 -4.76
CA LEU A 35 26.66 -31.35 -4.60
C LEU A 35 27.53 -31.71 -5.80
N ASN A 36 27.96 -30.71 -6.54
CA ASN A 36 28.85 -30.90 -7.68
C ASN A 36 30.28 -30.52 -7.29
N THR A 37 31.17 -31.52 -7.37
CA THR A 37 32.60 -31.33 -7.15
C THR A 37 33.37 -31.09 -8.45
N GLY A 38 32.65 -31.05 -9.60
CA GLY A 38 33.25 -31.05 -10.93
C GLY A 38 33.68 -32.46 -11.41
N GLN A 39 33.72 -33.45 -10.52
CA GLN A 39 34.19 -34.81 -10.84
C GLN A 39 33.31 -35.95 -10.27
N MET A 40 32.48 -35.69 -9.23
CA MET A 40 31.66 -36.73 -8.59
C MET A 40 30.37 -36.13 -8.00
N ASP A 41 29.25 -36.86 -8.14
CA ASP A 41 28.03 -36.61 -7.38
C ASP A 41 28.19 -37.22 -5.97
N LEU A 42 27.88 -36.43 -4.94
CA LEU A 42 27.94 -36.89 -3.55
C LEU A 42 26.69 -37.69 -3.18
N SER A 43 26.85 -38.72 -2.35
CA SER A 43 25.71 -39.46 -1.82
C SER A 43 24.79 -38.58 -0.95
N ASP A 44 23.50 -38.92 -0.89
CA ASP A 44 22.53 -38.23 -0.07
C ASP A 44 22.94 -38.11 1.41
N GLU A 45 23.67 -39.06 1.95
CA GLU A 45 24.15 -39.09 3.34
C GLU A 45 25.26 -38.06 3.58
N MET A 46 26.22 -37.93 2.65
CA MET A 46 27.27 -36.92 2.69
C MET A 46 26.69 -35.52 2.47
N ALA A 47 25.72 -35.39 1.57
CA ALA A 47 25.00 -34.15 1.36
C ALA A 47 24.30 -33.68 2.66
N ARG A 48 23.60 -34.57 3.38
CA ARG A 48 22.95 -34.24 4.67
C ARG A 48 23.93 -33.76 5.75
N VAL A 49 25.12 -34.37 5.85
CA VAL A 49 26.15 -33.96 6.81
C VAL A 49 26.68 -32.54 6.50
N LEU A 50 26.91 -32.25 5.21
CA LEU A 50 27.34 -30.92 4.78
C LEU A 50 26.23 -29.88 4.95
N LEU A 51 24.99 -30.25 4.71
CA LEU A 51 23.79 -29.40 4.87
C LEU A 51 23.55 -29.04 6.34
N GLY A 52 23.79 -29.98 7.28
CA GLY A 52 23.68 -29.72 8.72
C GLY A 52 24.79 -28.82 9.30
N ARG A 53 25.87 -28.58 8.53
CA ARG A 53 27.05 -27.79 8.95
C ARG A 53 27.50 -26.79 7.90
N HIS A 54 26.58 -26.16 7.22
CA HIS A 54 26.82 -25.34 6.03
C HIS A 54 27.78 -24.13 6.24
N ASP A 55 27.97 -23.66 7.46
CA ASP A 55 28.91 -22.56 7.76
C ASP A 55 30.33 -23.02 8.15
N VAL A 56 30.54 -24.31 8.37
CA VAL A 56 31.82 -24.86 8.87
C VAL A 56 32.44 -25.78 7.83
N PRO A 57 33.77 -25.69 7.58
CA PRO A 57 34.43 -26.64 6.72
C PRO A 57 34.27 -28.08 7.25
N ALA A 58 34.02 -29.03 6.36
CA ALA A 58 33.86 -30.43 6.68
C ALA A 58 35.01 -31.25 6.06
N LEU A 59 35.45 -32.29 6.74
CA LEU A 59 36.43 -33.25 6.22
C LEU A 59 35.67 -34.39 5.54
N ILE A 60 35.78 -34.49 4.22
CA ILE A 60 35.26 -35.63 3.45
C ILE A 60 36.45 -36.55 3.09
N PRO A 61 36.41 -37.86 3.40
CA PRO A 61 37.52 -38.75 3.25
C PRO A 61 38.20 -38.74 1.86
N GLU A 62 37.38 -38.56 0.82
CA GLU A 62 37.85 -38.62 -0.59
C GLU A 62 38.19 -37.23 -1.17
N LEU A 63 37.71 -36.14 -0.56
CA LEU A 63 37.84 -34.77 -1.07
C LEU A 63 38.68 -33.85 -0.16
N GLY A 64 39.08 -34.33 1.02
CA GLY A 64 39.79 -33.52 2.00
C GLY A 64 38.90 -32.52 2.72
N ILE A 65 39.43 -31.34 3.05
CA ILE A 65 38.66 -30.28 3.70
C ILE A 65 37.88 -29.52 2.64
N VAL A 66 36.55 -29.58 2.74
CA VAL A 66 35.62 -28.96 1.80
C VAL A 66 34.81 -27.85 2.48
N LYS A 67 34.48 -26.85 1.73
CA LYS A 67 33.61 -25.73 2.18
C LYS A 67 32.62 -25.42 1.08
N LEU A 68 31.34 -25.21 1.45
CA LEU A 68 30.36 -24.74 0.49
C LEU A 68 30.71 -23.34 -0.03
N SER A 69 30.53 -23.12 -1.32
CA SER A 69 30.65 -21.79 -1.91
C SER A 69 29.69 -20.78 -1.24
N GLN A 70 29.99 -19.48 -1.32
CA GLN A 70 29.12 -18.46 -0.73
C GLN A 70 27.69 -18.54 -1.31
N ALA A 71 27.58 -18.73 -2.63
CA ALA A 71 26.28 -18.87 -3.31
C ALA A 71 25.49 -20.08 -2.78
N SER A 72 26.17 -21.20 -2.54
CA SER A 72 25.56 -22.43 -2.01
C SER A 72 25.09 -22.25 -0.57
N ARG A 73 25.89 -21.60 0.27
CA ARG A 73 25.48 -21.27 1.65
C ARG A 73 24.28 -20.32 1.71
N ASP A 74 24.26 -19.33 0.83
CA ASP A 74 23.15 -18.41 0.74
C ASP A 74 21.86 -19.11 0.26
N LEU A 75 21.98 -20.09 -0.65
CA LEU A 75 20.85 -20.90 -1.10
C LEU A 75 20.30 -21.77 0.04
N MET A 76 21.19 -22.43 0.81
CA MET A 76 20.77 -23.24 1.96
C MET A 76 20.09 -22.40 3.05
N LYS A 77 20.68 -21.25 3.39
CA LYS A 77 20.05 -20.32 4.35
C LYS A 77 18.65 -19.87 3.89
N ARG A 78 18.45 -19.74 2.60
CA ARG A 78 17.12 -19.41 2.04
C ARG A 78 16.13 -20.55 2.22
N TRP A 79 16.60 -21.78 2.01
CA TRP A 79 15.77 -22.96 2.21
C TRP A 79 15.33 -23.12 3.67
N ASP A 80 16.28 -22.99 4.61
CA ASP A 80 16.01 -23.08 6.05
C ASP A 80 15.06 -21.99 6.56
N GLU A 81 14.95 -20.89 5.83
CA GLU A 81 14.07 -19.75 6.16
C GLU A 81 12.65 -19.90 5.60
N LEU A 82 12.42 -20.86 4.69
CA LEU A 82 11.08 -21.12 4.19
C LEU A 82 10.21 -21.62 5.34
N GLU A 83 8.96 -21.28 5.26
CA GLU A 83 7.93 -21.75 6.15
C GLU A 83 7.02 -22.69 5.38
N GLU A 84 6.84 -23.90 5.90
CA GLU A 84 5.81 -24.79 5.38
C GLU A 84 4.45 -24.18 5.69
N PRO A 85 3.63 -23.87 4.66
CA PRO A 85 2.35 -23.20 4.88
C PRO A 85 1.36 -24.11 5.60
N ASP A 86 1.46 -25.43 5.36
CA ASP A 86 0.61 -26.47 5.96
C ASP A 86 1.42 -27.76 6.17
N ALA A 87 0.89 -28.71 6.91
CA ALA A 87 1.50 -30.04 7.13
C ALA A 87 1.66 -30.87 5.82
N ALA A 88 1.13 -30.40 4.70
CA ALA A 88 1.20 -31.05 3.40
C ALA A 88 2.53 -30.81 2.64
N GLY A 89 3.38 -29.90 3.10
CA GLY A 89 4.68 -29.60 2.46
C GLY A 89 4.73 -28.21 1.80
N PHE A 90 5.73 -28.00 0.94
CA PHE A 90 5.97 -26.73 0.28
C PHE A 90 5.13 -26.56 -0.98
N GLU A 91 4.55 -25.38 -1.14
CA GLU A 91 3.75 -25.04 -2.32
C GLU A 91 4.65 -24.68 -3.53
N PRO A 92 4.19 -24.94 -4.78
CA PRO A 92 4.96 -24.67 -5.99
C PRO A 92 5.45 -23.22 -6.10
N TYR A 93 4.65 -22.24 -5.67
CA TYR A 93 5.03 -20.82 -5.70
C TYR A 93 6.23 -20.48 -4.81
N GLN A 94 6.56 -21.30 -3.82
CA GLN A 94 7.75 -21.10 -2.97
C GLN A 94 9.06 -21.34 -3.73
N LEU A 95 8.99 -21.93 -4.94
CA LEU A 95 10.11 -21.95 -5.88
C LEU A 95 10.72 -20.55 -6.07
N PHE A 96 9.87 -19.50 -6.16
CA PHE A 96 10.34 -18.12 -6.34
C PHE A 96 11.11 -17.56 -5.14
N SER A 97 11.02 -18.19 -3.98
CA SER A 97 11.83 -17.85 -2.80
C SER A 97 13.28 -18.29 -2.95
N LEU A 98 13.52 -19.32 -3.75
CA LEU A 98 14.86 -19.87 -4.03
C LEU A 98 15.59 -19.12 -5.16
N PHE A 99 14.85 -18.43 -6.06
CA PHE A 99 15.37 -17.78 -7.27
C PHE A 99 15.28 -16.25 -7.26
N PRO A 100 15.85 -15.54 -6.31
CA PRO A 100 15.64 -14.09 -6.28
C PRO A 100 16.36 -13.32 -7.40
N ASP A 101 17.40 -13.90 -8.05
CA ASP A 101 18.27 -13.16 -8.97
C ASP A 101 18.53 -13.87 -10.31
N GLY A 102 17.83 -14.97 -10.62
CA GLY A 102 18.09 -15.77 -11.83
C GLY A 102 19.47 -16.43 -11.89
N LYS A 103 20.25 -16.34 -10.81
CA LYS A 103 21.66 -16.82 -10.72
C LYS A 103 21.84 -18.01 -9.77
N ALA A 104 20.77 -18.50 -9.15
CA ALA A 104 20.91 -19.67 -8.30
C ALA A 104 21.04 -20.93 -9.16
N ASN A 105 21.93 -21.84 -8.77
CA ASN A 105 22.10 -23.14 -9.39
C ASN A 105 20.91 -24.07 -9.01
N VAL A 106 19.71 -23.69 -9.44
CA VAL A 106 18.51 -24.49 -9.24
C VAL A 106 17.96 -24.88 -10.61
N GLU A 107 17.97 -26.16 -10.86
CA GLU A 107 17.42 -26.77 -12.06
C GLU A 107 15.95 -27.11 -11.81
N VAL A 108 15.05 -26.57 -12.63
CA VAL A 108 13.61 -26.85 -12.55
C VAL A 108 13.28 -27.90 -13.60
N GLU A 109 12.69 -29.02 -13.20
CA GLU A 109 12.43 -30.15 -14.08
C GLU A 109 10.94 -30.54 -14.16
N GLY A 110 10.62 -31.32 -15.17
CA GLY A 110 9.31 -31.98 -15.33
C GLY A 110 8.10 -31.03 -15.35
N GLU A 111 7.09 -31.41 -14.61
CA GLU A 111 5.82 -30.67 -14.53
C GLU A 111 5.98 -29.30 -13.85
N LEU A 112 6.94 -29.16 -12.92
CA LEU A 112 7.21 -27.88 -12.28
C LEU A 112 7.77 -26.84 -13.29
N ARG A 113 8.56 -27.28 -14.27
CA ARG A 113 9.03 -26.40 -15.36
C ARG A 113 7.84 -25.94 -16.21
N LYS A 114 6.97 -26.85 -16.62
CA LYS A 114 5.76 -26.51 -17.37
C LYS A 114 4.87 -25.54 -16.62
N TRP A 115 4.65 -25.81 -15.33
CA TRP A 115 3.88 -24.95 -14.44
C TRP A 115 4.47 -23.54 -14.36
N ARG A 116 5.78 -23.43 -14.14
CA ARG A 116 6.50 -22.15 -14.07
C ARG A 116 6.42 -21.39 -15.41
N ASP A 117 6.67 -22.08 -16.51
CA ASP A 117 6.70 -21.46 -17.83
C ASP A 117 5.28 -21.03 -18.25
N GLY A 118 4.25 -21.81 -17.95
CA GLY A 118 2.85 -21.42 -18.13
C GLY A 118 2.44 -20.22 -17.25
N LEU A 119 2.89 -20.17 -15.98
CA LEU A 119 2.65 -19.05 -15.09
C LEU A 119 3.25 -17.74 -15.65
N LEU A 120 4.44 -17.81 -16.25
CA LEU A 120 5.19 -16.67 -16.77
C LEU A 120 4.90 -16.39 -18.26
N SER A 121 4.11 -17.24 -18.94
CA SER A 121 3.78 -17.05 -20.35
C SER A 121 2.99 -15.75 -20.56
N ALA A 122 3.09 -15.21 -21.77
CA ALA A 122 2.29 -14.06 -22.19
C ALA A 122 1.01 -14.49 -22.94
N ASP A 123 0.76 -15.81 -23.03
CA ASP A 123 -0.36 -16.34 -23.80
C ASP A 123 -1.70 -15.88 -23.22
N GLU A 124 -2.59 -15.47 -24.08
CA GLU A 124 -3.94 -15.05 -23.71
C GLU A 124 -4.75 -16.30 -23.34
N GLU A 125 -5.21 -16.36 -22.09
CA GLU A 125 -6.25 -17.32 -21.71
C GLU A 125 -7.60 -16.85 -22.25
N GLU A 126 -8.33 -17.76 -22.90
CA GLU A 126 -9.74 -17.53 -23.23
C GLU A 126 -10.54 -17.36 -21.93
N SER A 127 -10.82 -16.14 -21.57
CA SER A 127 -11.69 -15.79 -20.46
C SER A 127 -12.80 -14.88 -20.96
N THR A 128 -14.02 -15.21 -20.62
CA THR A 128 -15.21 -14.42 -20.97
C THR A 128 -15.27 -13.17 -20.10
N LEU A 129 -14.45 -12.19 -20.40
CA LEU A 129 -14.39 -10.93 -19.67
C LEU A 129 -15.51 -9.96 -20.11
N LEU A 130 -15.82 -8.97 -19.27
CA LEU A 130 -16.76 -7.90 -19.62
C LEU A 130 -16.24 -7.10 -20.84
N GLU A 131 -17.11 -6.83 -21.79
CA GLU A 131 -16.76 -6.08 -23.02
C GLU A 131 -16.36 -4.63 -22.72
N CYS A 132 -16.90 -4.03 -21.68
CA CYS A 132 -16.63 -2.66 -21.27
C CYS A 132 -15.23 -2.43 -20.69
N LEU A 133 -14.41 -3.47 -20.51
CA LEU A 133 -13.05 -3.35 -20.02
C LEU A 133 -12.15 -2.65 -21.05
N ARG A 134 -11.36 -1.70 -20.58
CA ARG A 134 -10.27 -1.10 -21.34
C ARG A 134 -9.17 -2.14 -21.61
N PRO A 135 -8.34 -1.97 -22.66
CA PRO A 135 -7.29 -2.95 -23.00
C PRO A 135 -6.44 -3.37 -21.80
N TYR A 136 -5.88 -2.41 -21.07
CA TYR A 136 -5.07 -2.72 -19.89
C TYR A 136 -5.85 -3.41 -18.75
N GLN A 137 -7.16 -3.12 -18.61
CA GLN A 137 -8.01 -3.80 -17.61
C GLN A 137 -8.24 -5.25 -18.00
N ARG A 138 -8.40 -5.52 -19.30
CA ARG A 138 -8.49 -6.87 -19.85
C ARG A 138 -7.20 -7.66 -19.60
N GLU A 139 -6.04 -7.07 -19.90
CA GLU A 139 -4.73 -7.65 -19.60
C GLU A 139 -4.56 -7.96 -18.12
N GLY A 140 -4.98 -7.04 -17.24
CA GLY A 140 -4.92 -7.24 -15.79
C GLY A 140 -5.82 -8.38 -15.31
N ALA A 141 -7.04 -8.51 -15.86
CA ALA A 141 -7.94 -9.61 -15.54
C ALA A 141 -7.40 -10.96 -16.05
N GLN A 142 -6.83 -11.00 -17.27
CA GLN A 142 -6.19 -12.19 -17.83
C GLN A 142 -4.96 -12.61 -17.00
N TRP A 143 -4.11 -11.65 -16.60
CA TRP A 143 -2.98 -11.92 -15.71
C TRP A 143 -3.43 -12.52 -14.37
N MET A 144 -4.48 -11.96 -13.74
CA MET A 144 -5.05 -12.53 -12.52
C MET A 144 -5.60 -13.94 -12.76
N SER A 145 -6.33 -14.17 -13.86
CA SER A 145 -6.87 -15.47 -14.24
C SER A 145 -5.78 -16.52 -14.31
N ARG A 146 -4.72 -16.23 -15.05
CA ARG A 146 -3.56 -17.11 -15.21
C ARG A 146 -2.93 -17.51 -13.87
N LEU A 147 -2.68 -16.55 -12.99
CA LEU A 147 -2.14 -16.83 -11.66
C LEU A 147 -3.05 -17.75 -10.85
N LEU A 148 -4.35 -17.44 -10.83
CA LEU A 148 -5.34 -18.22 -10.06
C LEU A 148 -5.53 -19.63 -10.61
N ASN A 149 -5.41 -19.82 -11.91
CA ASN A 149 -5.49 -21.14 -12.55
C ASN A 149 -4.24 -22.01 -12.30
N HIS A 150 -3.09 -21.36 -12.03
CA HIS A 150 -1.86 -22.05 -11.62
C HIS A 150 -1.74 -22.22 -10.10
N GLY A 151 -2.82 -22.03 -9.33
CA GLY A 151 -2.81 -22.16 -7.86
C GLY A 151 -2.07 -21.05 -7.13
N CYS A 152 -1.71 -19.98 -7.85
CA CYS A 152 -1.13 -18.77 -7.26
C CYS A 152 -2.19 -17.72 -6.97
N HIS A 153 -1.85 -16.76 -6.15
CA HIS A 153 -2.71 -15.65 -5.78
C HIS A 153 -2.05 -14.33 -6.15
N CYS A 154 -2.80 -13.23 -6.20
CA CYS A 154 -2.30 -12.00 -6.82
C CYS A 154 -2.57 -10.74 -6.02
N LEU A 155 -1.63 -9.80 -6.15
CA LEU A 155 -1.72 -8.42 -5.68
C LEU A 155 -1.88 -7.48 -6.89
N LEU A 156 -3.09 -6.97 -7.11
CA LEU A 156 -3.31 -5.92 -8.11
C LEU A 156 -3.05 -4.56 -7.46
N ALA A 157 -1.91 -3.99 -7.79
CA ALA A 157 -1.38 -2.77 -7.21
C ALA A 157 -1.45 -1.55 -8.15
N ASP A 158 -2.38 -1.57 -9.11
CA ASP A 158 -2.66 -0.48 -10.03
C ASP A 158 -2.94 0.84 -9.29
N GLU A 159 -2.50 1.95 -9.87
CA GLU A 159 -2.78 3.28 -9.34
C GLU A 159 -4.28 3.49 -9.11
N MET A 160 -4.63 4.31 -8.14
CA MET A 160 -6.03 4.60 -7.83
C MET A 160 -6.75 5.21 -9.05
N GLY A 161 -8.01 4.82 -9.26
CA GLY A 161 -8.82 5.29 -10.38
C GLY A 161 -8.66 4.48 -11.67
N LEU A 162 -7.79 3.47 -11.74
CA LEU A 162 -7.62 2.57 -12.89
C LEU A 162 -8.65 1.43 -12.96
N GLY A 163 -9.65 1.41 -12.09
CA GLY A 163 -10.75 0.44 -12.15
C GLY A 163 -10.36 -0.98 -11.69
N LYS A 164 -9.64 -1.11 -10.59
CA LYS A 164 -9.33 -2.42 -9.98
C LYS A 164 -10.58 -3.24 -9.68
N THR A 165 -11.64 -2.60 -9.19
CA THR A 165 -12.92 -3.22 -8.85
C THR A 165 -13.56 -3.92 -10.04
N VAL A 166 -13.68 -3.25 -11.19
CA VAL A 166 -14.30 -3.84 -12.39
C VAL A 166 -13.46 -4.97 -12.99
N GLN A 167 -12.12 -4.90 -12.89
CA GLN A 167 -11.24 -5.99 -13.31
C GLN A 167 -11.54 -7.26 -12.50
N VAL A 168 -11.67 -7.13 -11.16
CA VAL A 168 -11.99 -8.27 -10.28
C VAL A 168 -13.40 -8.78 -10.51
N ILE A 169 -14.41 -7.91 -10.62
CA ILE A 169 -15.79 -8.33 -10.90
C ILE A 169 -15.84 -9.12 -12.21
N SER A 170 -15.18 -8.61 -13.25
CA SER A 170 -15.10 -9.28 -14.56
C SER A 170 -14.46 -10.66 -14.47
N LEU A 171 -13.39 -10.80 -13.68
CA LEU A 171 -12.67 -12.05 -13.48
C LEU A 171 -13.52 -13.11 -12.80
N ILE A 172 -14.28 -12.74 -11.75
CA ILE A 172 -14.96 -13.71 -10.88
C ILE A 172 -16.40 -14.02 -11.33
N LYS A 173 -16.96 -13.27 -12.29
CA LYS A 173 -18.39 -13.34 -12.67
C LYS A 173 -18.86 -14.73 -13.06
N GLU A 174 -18.09 -15.47 -13.86
CA GLU A 174 -18.47 -16.81 -14.31
C GLU A 174 -18.51 -17.83 -13.18
N ALA A 175 -17.51 -17.79 -12.31
CA ALA A 175 -17.48 -18.65 -11.14
C ALA A 175 -18.66 -18.35 -10.19
N LEU A 176 -19.01 -17.07 -10.03
CA LEU A 176 -20.18 -16.68 -9.25
C LEU A 176 -21.49 -17.13 -9.90
N ALA A 177 -21.62 -16.99 -11.22
CA ALA A 177 -22.77 -17.47 -11.98
C ALA A 177 -22.93 -19.00 -11.90
N SER A 178 -21.82 -19.74 -11.76
CA SER A 178 -21.85 -21.20 -11.52
C SER A 178 -22.13 -21.61 -10.06
N GLY A 179 -22.56 -20.67 -9.21
CA GLY A 179 -22.93 -20.92 -7.81
C GLY A 179 -21.79 -20.84 -6.81
N LYS A 180 -20.56 -20.51 -7.22
CA LYS A 180 -19.45 -20.24 -6.30
C LYS A 180 -19.69 -18.93 -5.53
N LYS A 181 -19.07 -18.81 -4.37
CA LYS A 181 -19.27 -17.65 -3.47
C LYS A 181 -18.00 -16.86 -3.28
N ALA A 182 -18.10 -15.52 -3.19
CA ALA A 182 -16.99 -14.65 -2.89
C ALA A 182 -17.20 -13.87 -1.57
N LEU A 183 -16.12 -13.66 -0.83
CA LEU A 183 -16.04 -12.72 0.28
C LEU A 183 -15.17 -11.54 -0.11
N ILE A 184 -15.70 -10.33 0.03
CA ILE A 184 -15.00 -9.08 -0.25
C ILE A 184 -14.86 -8.30 1.06
N VAL A 185 -13.63 -8.05 1.48
CA VAL A 185 -13.29 -7.28 2.67
C VAL A 185 -12.69 -5.94 2.25
N CYS A 186 -13.32 -4.84 2.63
CA CYS A 186 -12.90 -3.50 2.23
C CYS A 186 -13.13 -2.47 3.35
N PRO A 187 -12.68 -1.22 3.23
CA PRO A 187 -13.08 -0.15 4.13
C PRO A 187 -14.60 0.03 4.19
N ALA A 188 -15.15 0.40 5.35
CA ALA A 188 -16.60 0.50 5.55
C ALA A 188 -17.31 1.43 4.54
N SER A 189 -16.63 2.48 4.10
CA SER A 189 -17.11 3.44 3.11
C SER A 189 -17.06 2.92 1.66
N VAL A 190 -16.32 1.84 1.40
CA VAL A 190 -16.20 1.19 0.09
C VAL A 190 -17.23 0.07 -0.08
N VAL A 191 -17.82 -0.42 1.03
CA VAL A 191 -18.84 -1.48 0.98
C VAL A 191 -20.01 -1.14 0.05
N PRO A 192 -20.64 0.07 0.12
CA PRO A 192 -21.71 0.44 -0.81
C PRO A 192 -21.23 0.51 -2.27
N VAL A 193 -19.97 0.95 -2.48
CA VAL A 193 -19.38 1.06 -3.82
C VAL A 193 -19.27 -0.30 -4.49
N TRP A 194 -18.77 -1.31 -3.78
CA TRP A 194 -18.72 -2.66 -4.30
C TRP A 194 -20.10 -3.19 -4.71
N VAL A 195 -21.10 -2.97 -3.88
CA VAL A 195 -22.49 -3.37 -4.17
C VAL A 195 -22.99 -2.68 -5.44
N SER A 196 -22.83 -1.35 -5.53
CA SER A 196 -23.26 -0.59 -6.71
C SER A 196 -22.48 -0.93 -7.99
N GLU A 197 -21.22 -1.30 -7.89
CA GLU A 197 -20.43 -1.74 -9.05
C GLU A 197 -20.91 -3.13 -9.55
N PHE A 198 -21.32 -4.04 -8.66
CA PHE A 198 -21.98 -5.29 -9.07
C PHE A 198 -23.31 -5.00 -9.79
N GLU A 199 -24.16 -4.15 -9.22
CA GLU A 199 -25.45 -3.75 -9.84
C GLU A 199 -25.25 -3.11 -11.22
N LYS A 200 -24.16 -2.39 -11.41
CA LYS A 200 -23.84 -1.70 -12.65
C LYS A 200 -23.29 -2.63 -13.74
N PHE A 201 -22.37 -3.52 -13.39
CA PHE A 201 -21.61 -4.29 -14.37
C PHE A 201 -22.12 -5.72 -14.56
N VAL A 202 -22.74 -6.31 -13.55
CA VAL A 202 -23.26 -7.69 -13.52
C VAL A 202 -24.54 -7.78 -12.70
N PRO A 203 -25.64 -7.12 -13.14
CA PRO A 203 -26.88 -6.98 -12.37
C PRO A 203 -27.54 -8.33 -12.03
N GLU A 204 -27.21 -9.39 -12.76
CA GLU A 204 -27.64 -10.76 -12.52
C GLU A 204 -26.97 -11.39 -11.27
N LEU A 205 -25.83 -10.86 -10.81
CA LEU A 205 -25.10 -11.36 -9.67
C LEU A 205 -25.33 -10.47 -8.44
N LYS A 206 -25.92 -11.03 -7.41
CA LYS A 206 -26.29 -10.30 -6.19
C LYS A 206 -25.11 -10.17 -5.23
N ALA A 207 -24.61 -8.94 -5.05
CA ALA A 207 -23.71 -8.61 -3.98
C ALA A 207 -24.49 -8.18 -2.73
N LYS A 208 -24.27 -8.87 -1.61
CA LYS A 208 -24.96 -8.62 -0.34
C LYS A 208 -24.02 -7.95 0.67
N ARG A 209 -24.46 -6.84 1.25
CA ARG A 209 -23.77 -6.25 2.40
C ARG A 209 -23.92 -7.16 3.62
N TYR A 210 -22.80 -7.57 4.21
CA TYR A 210 -22.80 -8.35 5.44
C TYR A 210 -23.16 -7.46 6.64
N SER A 211 -24.15 -7.89 7.42
CA SER A 211 -24.66 -7.19 8.62
C SER A 211 -24.27 -7.85 9.94
N GLY A 212 -23.45 -8.93 9.89
CA GLY A 212 -22.96 -9.63 11.08
C GLY A 212 -23.80 -10.81 11.56
N GLY A 213 -24.87 -11.17 10.84
CA GLY A 213 -25.68 -12.36 11.08
C GLY A 213 -25.02 -13.67 10.62
N PRO A 214 -25.76 -14.80 10.61
CA PRO A 214 -25.30 -16.02 9.95
C PRO A 214 -25.00 -15.78 8.48
N ILE A 215 -23.94 -16.40 7.94
CA ILE A 215 -23.52 -16.21 6.55
C ILE A 215 -24.45 -16.95 5.59
N ALA A 216 -24.77 -18.18 5.91
CA ALA A 216 -25.74 -18.98 5.17
C ALA A 216 -27.07 -19.02 5.93
N LYS A 217 -28.14 -18.57 5.30
CA LYS A 217 -29.52 -18.82 5.70
C LYS A 217 -30.21 -19.53 4.56
N GLU A 218 -31.11 -20.45 4.89
CA GLU A 218 -31.95 -21.10 3.92
C GLU A 218 -32.71 -20.06 3.09
N GLY A 219 -32.62 -20.14 1.76
CA GLY A 219 -33.21 -19.16 0.85
C GLY A 219 -32.39 -17.87 0.59
N ASP A 220 -31.19 -17.75 1.13
CA ASP A 220 -30.31 -16.59 0.84
C ASP A 220 -29.71 -16.67 -0.58
N ASP A 221 -30.21 -15.82 -1.47
CA ASP A 221 -29.77 -15.70 -2.85
C ASP A 221 -28.74 -14.57 -2.98
N TRP A 222 -27.47 -14.87 -2.69
CA TRP A 222 -26.35 -13.96 -2.90
C TRP A 222 -25.15 -14.69 -3.52
N HIS A 223 -24.33 -13.96 -4.28
CA HIS A 223 -23.13 -14.46 -4.97
C HIS A 223 -21.86 -13.89 -4.34
N ALA A 224 -21.86 -12.64 -3.93
CA ALA A 224 -20.76 -12.00 -3.25
C ALA A 224 -21.20 -11.39 -1.91
N LEU A 225 -20.43 -11.63 -0.85
CA LEU A 225 -20.65 -11.06 0.47
C LEU A 225 -19.63 -9.94 0.71
N VAL A 226 -20.10 -8.71 0.87
CA VAL A 226 -19.23 -7.53 1.05
C VAL A 226 -19.25 -7.07 2.50
N THR A 227 -18.08 -6.98 3.13
CA THR A 227 -17.96 -6.63 4.55
C THR A 227 -16.85 -5.61 4.80
N SER A 228 -16.93 -4.92 5.94
CA SER A 228 -15.85 -4.05 6.38
C SER A 228 -14.81 -4.79 7.21
N PHE A 229 -13.54 -4.30 7.22
CA PHE A 229 -12.48 -4.84 8.08
C PHE A 229 -12.88 -4.93 9.55
N ALA A 230 -13.58 -3.92 10.07
CA ALA A 230 -14.03 -3.89 11.46
C ALA A 230 -15.06 -4.98 11.74
N LEU A 231 -16.04 -5.13 10.85
CA LEU A 231 -17.09 -6.14 11.01
C LEU A 231 -16.56 -7.56 10.79
N MET A 232 -15.71 -7.76 9.80
CA MET A 232 -15.00 -9.02 9.56
C MET A 232 -14.25 -9.44 10.82
N ARG A 233 -13.42 -8.57 11.38
CA ARG A 233 -12.67 -8.84 12.62
C ARG A 233 -13.58 -9.22 13.79
N ASN A 234 -14.70 -8.49 13.96
CA ASN A 234 -15.62 -8.72 15.08
C ASN A 234 -16.47 -9.99 14.91
N ARG A 235 -16.56 -10.53 13.70
CA ARG A 235 -17.37 -11.72 13.35
C ARG A 235 -16.56 -12.82 12.72
N ILE A 236 -15.25 -12.84 12.95
CA ILE A 236 -14.33 -13.78 12.28
C ILE A 236 -14.69 -15.24 12.49
N SER A 237 -15.14 -15.64 13.67
CA SER A 237 -15.55 -17.03 13.95
C SER A 237 -16.67 -17.55 13.03
N ARG A 238 -17.55 -16.66 12.57
CA ARG A 238 -18.61 -17.02 11.61
C ARG A 238 -18.08 -17.10 10.19
N ILE A 239 -17.14 -16.22 9.82
CA ILE A 239 -16.51 -16.18 8.50
C ILE A 239 -15.57 -17.38 8.33
N GLU A 240 -14.79 -17.72 9.36
CA GLU A 240 -13.87 -18.86 9.39
C GLU A 240 -14.58 -20.21 9.26
N ALA A 241 -15.85 -20.28 9.72
CA ALA A 241 -16.70 -21.48 9.59
C ALA A 241 -17.27 -21.67 8.18
N SER A 242 -17.07 -20.71 7.27
CA SER A 242 -17.56 -20.75 5.89
C SER A 242 -16.39 -20.84 4.93
N GLU A 243 -16.61 -21.55 3.81
CA GLU A 243 -15.63 -21.64 2.73
C GLU A 243 -16.08 -20.79 1.54
N PHE A 244 -15.12 -20.10 0.93
CA PHE A 244 -15.35 -19.25 -0.23
C PHE A 244 -14.50 -19.72 -1.41
N GLU A 245 -14.98 -19.53 -2.63
CA GLU A 245 -14.13 -19.70 -3.80
C GLU A 245 -13.11 -18.54 -3.87
N PHE A 246 -13.57 -17.30 -3.60
CA PHE A 246 -12.71 -16.12 -3.61
C PHE A 246 -12.74 -15.38 -2.27
N ALA A 247 -11.57 -14.98 -1.80
CA ALA A 247 -11.40 -13.95 -0.78
C ALA A 247 -10.68 -12.76 -1.38
N ILE A 248 -11.37 -11.62 -1.43
CA ILE A 248 -10.84 -10.37 -1.99
C ILE A 248 -10.64 -9.38 -0.84
N VAL A 249 -9.42 -8.87 -0.69
CA VAL A 249 -9.08 -7.82 0.29
C VAL A 249 -8.78 -6.54 -0.49
N ASP A 250 -9.68 -5.58 -0.42
CA ASP A 250 -9.51 -4.27 -1.04
C ASP A 250 -8.90 -3.27 -0.06
N GLU A 251 -8.05 -2.38 -0.56
CA GLU A 251 -7.19 -1.48 0.23
C GLU A 251 -6.32 -2.28 1.23
N ALA A 252 -5.53 -3.21 0.69
CA ALA A 252 -4.72 -4.16 1.48
C ALA A 252 -3.76 -3.51 2.49
N GLN A 253 -3.45 -2.22 2.35
CA GLN A 253 -2.69 -1.48 3.36
C GLN A 253 -3.36 -1.44 4.75
N PHE A 254 -4.65 -1.77 4.86
CA PHE A 254 -5.30 -1.92 6.17
C PHE A 254 -4.82 -3.15 6.96
N VAL A 255 -4.19 -4.12 6.28
CA VAL A 255 -3.64 -5.33 6.89
C VAL A 255 -2.11 -5.34 6.97
N LYS A 256 -1.44 -4.20 6.80
CA LYS A 256 0.02 -4.06 6.78
C LYS A 256 0.73 -4.37 8.10
N ASN A 257 0.05 -4.25 9.24
CA ASN A 257 0.63 -4.58 10.54
C ASN A 257 0.33 -6.03 10.92
N PRO A 258 1.33 -6.93 10.97
CA PRO A 258 1.13 -8.34 11.28
C PRO A 258 0.55 -8.59 12.67
N ASP A 259 0.80 -7.70 13.63
CA ASP A 259 0.33 -7.83 15.01
C ASP A 259 -1.10 -7.30 15.22
N ALA A 260 -1.65 -6.61 14.23
CA ALA A 260 -3.00 -6.06 14.33
C ALA A 260 -4.07 -7.18 14.34
N LYS A 261 -5.08 -7.01 15.18
CA LYS A 261 -6.21 -7.95 15.27
C LYS A 261 -6.93 -8.14 13.92
N VAL A 262 -6.98 -7.10 13.09
CA VAL A 262 -7.59 -7.14 11.76
C VAL A 262 -6.79 -8.03 10.81
N THR A 263 -5.47 -7.92 10.82
CA THR A 263 -4.56 -8.72 9.99
C THR A 263 -4.68 -10.20 10.36
N ARG A 264 -4.59 -10.51 11.66
CA ARG A 264 -4.76 -11.90 12.14
C ARG A 264 -6.14 -12.48 11.80
N ALA A 265 -7.18 -11.65 11.76
CA ALA A 265 -8.50 -12.08 11.33
C ALA A 265 -8.53 -12.39 9.82
N CYS A 266 -7.90 -11.56 8.97
CA CYS A 266 -7.80 -11.83 7.53
C CYS A 266 -7.12 -13.18 7.23
N MET A 267 -6.07 -13.54 7.98
CA MET A 267 -5.36 -14.82 7.80
C MET A 267 -6.24 -16.06 8.04
N LYS A 268 -7.33 -15.91 8.81
CA LYS A 268 -8.26 -16.99 9.13
C LYS A 268 -9.35 -17.24 8.09
N ILE A 269 -9.43 -16.41 7.05
CA ILE A 269 -10.42 -16.54 5.98
C ILE A 269 -10.06 -17.77 5.14
N LYS A 270 -11.01 -18.72 5.02
CA LYS A 270 -10.86 -19.90 4.18
C LYS A 270 -11.36 -19.61 2.77
N ALA A 271 -10.46 -19.62 1.80
CA ALA A 271 -10.80 -19.43 0.39
C ALA A 271 -9.81 -20.16 -0.50
N ARG A 272 -10.29 -20.67 -1.63
CA ARG A 272 -9.45 -21.36 -2.63
C ARG A 272 -8.58 -20.37 -3.39
N LYS A 273 -9.12 -19.18 -3.71
CA LYS A 273 -8.46 -18.14 -4.50
C LYS A 273 -8.45 -16.84 -3.72
N ARG A 274 -7.30 -16.20 -3.63
CA ARG A 274 -7.13 -14.95 -2.85
C ARG A 274 -6.62 -13.84 -3.74
N ILE A 275 -7.20 -12.66 -3.61
CA ILE A 275 -6.85 -11.46 -4.38
C ILE A 275 -6.71 -10.31 -3.39
N ALA A 276 -5.63 -9.57 -3.49
CA ALA A 276 -5.45 -8.31 -2.76
C ALA A 276 -5.41 -7.14 -3.73
N LEU A 277 -6.05 -6.03 -3.36
CA LEU A 277 -6.09 -4.80 -4.14
C LEU A 277 -5.52 -3.67 -3.31
N THR A 278 -4.68 -2.84 -3.92
CA THR A 278 -4.18 -1.62 -3.27
C THR A 278 -3.74 -0.61 -4.33
N GLY A 279 -3.82 0.68 -4.03
CA GLY A 279 -3.16 1.72 -4.83
C GLY A 279 -1.73 2.01 -4.36
N THR A 280 -1.38 1.55 -3.14
CA THR A 280 -0.11 1.83 -2.45
C THR A 280 0.43 0.56 -1.80
N PRO A 281 1.10 -0.33 -2.56
CA PRO A 281 1.50 -1.66 -2.07
C PRO A 281 2.52 -1.60 -0.92
N ILE A 282 3.34 -0.54 -0.89
CA ILE A 282 4.32 -0.28 0.18
C ILE A 282 4.20 1.19 0.56
N GLU A 283 3.58 1.49 1.71
CA GLU A 283 3.43 2.88 2.15
C GLU A 283 4.64 3.38 2.95
N ASN A 284 5.08 2.61 3.93
CA ASN A 284 6.03 3.07 4.92
C ASN A 284 7.27 2.19 5.06
N LYS A 285 7.13 0.89 5.11
CA LYS A 285 8.24 -0.04 5.35
C LYS A 285 8.16 -1.25 4.42
N PRO A 286 9.28 -1.85 4.01
CA PRO A 286 9.24 -3.12 3.29
C PRO A 286 8.50 -4.23 4.06
N LEU A 287 8.48 -4.15 5.39
CA LEU A 287 7.72 -5.08 6.23
C LEU A 287 6.21 -5.01 5.99
N ASP A 288 5.68 -3.87 5.49
CA ASP A 288 4.24 -3.69 5.22
C ASP A 288 3.71 -4.69 4.17
N ILE A 289 4.59 -5.21 3.30
CA ILE A 289 4.22 -6.19 2.26
C ILE A 289 4.10 -7.62 2.79
N TRP A 290 4.84 -7.97 3.86
CA TRP A 290 4.89 -9.33 4.40
C TRP A 290 3.49 -9.87 4.78
N PRO A 291 2.63 -9.13 5.53
CA PRO A 291 1.30 -9.62 5.88
C PRO A 291 0.38 -9.80 4.67
N THR A 292 0.52 -8.95 3.65
CA THR A 292 -0.27 -9.08 2.42
C THR A 292 0.08 -10.38 1.70
N PHE A 293 1.36 -10.70 1.57
CA PHE A 293 1.77 -11.97 0.96
C PHE A 293 1.54 -13.18 1.86
N GLN A 294 1.56 -13.00 3.18
CA GLN A 294 1.14 -14.06 4.10
C GLN A 294 -0.35 -14.38 3.97
N PHE A 295 -1.19 -13.37 3.65
CA PHE A 295 -2.59 -13.62 3.28
C PHE A 295 -2.71 -14.29 1.91
N LEU A 296 -1.99 -13.81 0.90
CA LEU A 296 -2.07 -14.33 -0.46
C LEU A 296 -1.44 -15.72 -0.57
N MET A 297 -0.17 -15.83 -0.25
CA MET A 297 0.66 -17.04 -0.43
C MET A 297 1.50 -17.26 0.82
N PRO A 298 0.94 -17.96 1.82
CA PRO A 298 1.66 -18.27 3.06
C PRO A 298 3.01 -18.92 2.77
N GLY A 299 4.04 -18.50 3.48
CA GLY A 299 5.40 -19.03 3.34
C GLY A 299 6.23 -18.48 2.18
N LEU A 300 5.64 -17.80 1.16
CA LEU A 300 6.41 -17.23 0.04
C LEU A 300 7.54 -16.31 0.51
N LEU A 301 7.28 -15.45 1.48
CA LEU A 301 8.28 -14.52 2.02
C LEU A 301 9.05 -15.07 3.23
N GLY A 302 8.83 -16.34 3.58
CA GLY A 302 9.45 -17.02 4.69
C GLY A 302 8.97 -16.51 6.07
N LYS A 303 9.61 -17.01 7.13
CA LYS A 303 9.28 -16.65 8.52
C LYS A 303 9.53 -15.18 8.78
N ARG A 304 8.60 -14.52 9.51
CA ARG A 304 8.68 -13.10 9.86
C ARG A 304 10.02 -12.72 10.53
N SER A 305 10.49 -13.53 11.46
CA SER A 305 11.74 -13.28 12.19
C SER A 305 12.96 -13.17 11.25
N PHE A 306 13.03 -14.03 10.25
CA PHE A 306 14.10 -13.97 9.24
C PHE A 306 13.93 -12.78 8.29
N PHE A 307 12.70 -12.47 7.91
CA PHE A 307 12.40 -11.29 7.09
C PHE A 307 12.87 -10.00 7.77
N GLU A 308 12.50 -9.80 9.04
CA GLU A 308 12.90 -8.64 9.83
C GLU A 308 14.43 -8.59 10.04
N LYS A 309 15.06 -9.71 10.37
CA LYS A 309 16.51 -9.81 10.53
C LYS A 309 17.27 -9.41 9.27
N ARG A 310 16.91 -9.97 8.13
CA ARG A 310 17.57 -9.65 6.83
C ARG A 310 17.35 -8.21 6.38
N LEU A 311 16.20 -7.65 6.66
CA LEU A 311 15.92 -6.23 6.38
C LEU A 311 16.88 -5.31 7.15
N LEU A 312 17.30 -5.69 8.36
CA LEU A 312 18.24 -4.93 9.18
C LEU A 312 19.71 -5.16 8.76
N GLU A 313 20.08 -6.40 8.44
CA GLU A 313 21.46 -6.78 8.13
C GLU A 313 21.95 -6.23 6.77
N ASN A 314 21.13 -6.36 5.73
CA ASN A 314 21.49 -5.88 4.38
C ASN A 314 20.25 -5.37 3.62
N PRO A 315 19.81 -4.13 3.89
CA PRO A 315 18.57 -3.60 3.34
C PRO A 315 18.57 -3.45 1.81
N VAL A 316 19.72 -3.22 1.17
CA VAL A 316 19.80 -2.99 -0.29
C VAL A 316 19.62 -4.29 -1.05
N SER A 317 20.45 -5.31 -0.77
CA SER A 317 20.36 -6.61 -1.45
C SER A 317 19.03 -7.33 -1.13
N PHE A 318 18.56 -7.20 0.11
CA PHE A 318 17.29 -7.77 0.51
C PHE A 318 16.11 -7.19 -0.27
N LYS A 319 16.10 -5.89 -0.52
CA LYS A 319 15.03 -5.24 -1.31
C LYS A 319 15.03 -5.65 -2.77
N ALA A 320 16.20 -5.73 -3.40
CA ALA A 320 16.32 -6.19 -4.77
C ALA A 320 15.77 -7.63 -4.90
N ARG A 321 16.15 -8.49 -3.95
CA ARG A 321 15.63 -9.86 -3.86
C ARG A 321 14.12 -9.89 -3.65
N LEU A 322 13.59 -9.16 -2.66
CA LEU A 322 12.16 -9.09 -2.37
C LEU A 322 11.37 -8.67 -3.61
N LYS A 323 11.85 -7.64 -4.32
CA LYS A 323 11.24 -7.17 -5.55
C LYS A 323 11.16 -8.28 -6.60
N ALA A 324 12.26 -9.00 -6.85
CA ALA A 324 12.28 -10.11 -7.80
C ALA A 324 11.34 -11.26 -7.40
N GLN A 325 11.29 -11.57 -6.10
CA GLN A 325 10.45 -12.64 -5.55
C GLN A 325 8.95 -12.38 -5.69
N ILE A 326 8.50 -11.13 -5.50
CA ILE A 326 7.08 -10.77 -5.57
C ILE A 326 6.64 -10.33 -6.97
N ALA A 327 7.59 -10.00 -7.87
CA ALA A 327 7.28 -9.47 -9.20
C ALA A 327 6.28 -10.32 -10.02
N PRO A 328 6.36 -11.66 -10.04
CA PRO A 328 5.39 -12.48 -10.79
C PRO A 328 3.95 -12.34 -10.28
N PHE A 329 3.77 -12.02 -9.00
CA PHE A 329 2.50 -12.04 -8.27
C PHE A 329 1.93 -10.65 -7.99
N MET A 330 2.62 -9.59 -8.45
CA MET A 330 2.21 -8.19 -8.24
C MET A 330 2.19 -7.45 -9.57
N LEU A 331 1.01 -6.98 -9.97
CA LEU A 331 0.86 -6.10 -11.13
C LEU A 331 0.64 -4.67 -10.66
N ARG A 332 1.49 -3.75 -11.12
CA ARG A 332 1.41 -2.33 -10.81
C ARG A 332 1.55 -1.50 -12.08
N ARG A 333 0.53 -0.73 -12.40
CA ARG A 333 0.52 0.21 -13.52
C ARG A 333 0.13 1.59 -13.02
N THR A 334 0.72 2.63 -13.61
CA THR A 334 0.39 4.03 -13.34
C THR A 334 -0.56 4.57 -14.41
N LYS A 335 -1.28 5.64 -14.08
CA LYS A 335 -2.16 6.32 -15.04
C LYS A 335 -1.40 6.78 -16.28
N SER A 336 -0.18 7.31 -16.09
CA SER A 336 0.69 7.74 -17.19
C SER A 336 1.08 6.62 -18.16
N GLN A 337 1.11 5.37 -17.69
CA GLN A 337 1.45 4.21 -18.53
C GLN A 337 0.27 3.67 -19.34
N VAL A 338 -0.96 3.76 -18.84
CA VAL A 338 -2.09 3.01 -19.40
C VAL A 338 -3.36 3.82 -19.69
N ALA A 339 -3.46 5.05 -19.21
CA ALA A 339 -4.65 5.89 -19.35
C ALA A 339 -4.31 7.18 -20.11
N HIS A 340 -3.83 7.04 -21.33
CA HIS A 340 -3.42 8.15 -22.20
C HIS A 340 -4.56 9.12 -22.58
N ASP A 341 -5.80 8.70 -22.43
CA ASP A 341 -7.01 9.49 -22.64
C ASP A 341 -7.45 10.28 -21.39
N LEU A 342 -6.76 10.11 -20.26
CA LEU A 342 -7.03 10.88 -19.06
C LEU A 342 -6.37 12.27 -19.19
N PRO A 343 -7.11 13.37 -19.01
CA PRO A 343 -6.54 14.72 -19.03
C PRO A 343 -5.39 14.89 -18.04
N GLU A 344 -4.54 15.87 -18.31
CA GLU A 344 -3.41 16.16 -17.42
C GLU A 344 -3.84 16.54 -16.00
N LYS A 345 -2.94 16.28 -15.06
CA LYS A 345 -3.02 16.75 -13.68
C LYS A 345 -1.86 17.71 -13.42
N ILE A 346 -2.18 18.97 -13.17
CA ILE A 346 -1.21 20.03 -12.90
C ILE A 346 -1.21 20.29 -11.39
N ILE A 347 -0.07 20.14 -10.75
CA ILE A 347 0.09 20.40 -9.32
C ILE A 347 0.83 21.70 -9.13
N ILE A 348 0.23 22.61 -8.36
CA ILE A 348 0.73 23.95 -8.10
C ILE A 348 0.96 24.09 -6.59
N ASP A 349 2.20 24.35 -6.19
CA ASP A 349 2.52 24.72 -4.82
C ASP A 349 2.20 26.22 -4.65
N GLN A 350 1.07 26.51 -4.00
CA GLN A 350 0.61 27.86 -3.73
C GLN A 350 1.11 28.32 -2.37
N HIS A 351 2.09 29.20 -2.38
CA HIS A 351 2.63 29.81 -1.18
C HIS A 351 1.67 30.88 -0.64
N CYS A 352 1.44 30.85 0.67
CA CYS A 352 0.57 31.76 1.40
C CYS A 352 1.36 32.46 2.50
N LEU A 353 1.42 33.78 2.42
CA LEU A 353 2.05 34.59 3.48
C LEU A 353 1.23 34.44 4.78
N VAL A 354 1.92 34.24 5.88
CA VAL A 354 1.28 34.25 7.21
C VAL A 354 0.98 35.67 7.64
N THR A 355 -0.18 35.91 8.22
CA THR A 355 -0.51 37.23 8.78
C THR A 355 0.32 37.54 10.04
N PRO A 356 0.46 38.81 10.44
CA PRO A 356 1.17 39.15 11.68
C PRO A 356 0.62 38.42 12.91
N ARG A 357 -0.70 38.25 12.98
CA ARG A 357 -1.35 37.50 14.06
C ARG A 357 -1.02 36.00 14.03
N GLN A 358 -1.03 35.37 12.84
CA GLN A 358 -0.55 33.99 12.69
C GLN A 358 0.90 33.83 13.12
N ALA A 359 1.79 34.72 12.67
CA ALA A 359 3.21 34.69 13.00
C ALA A 359 3.45 34.80 14.52
N SER A 360 2.72 35.69 15.19
CA SER A 360 2.80 35.87 16.64
C SER A 360 2.37 34.58 17.40
N GLU A 361 1.23 34.01 17.03
CA GLU A 361 0.74 32.78 17.66
C GLU A 361 1.65 31.57 17.38
N TYR A 362 2.17 31.47 16.15
CA TYR A 362 3.12 30.44 15.76
C TYR A 362 4.39 30.54 16.61
N ALA A 363 4.98 31.72 16.73
CA ALA A 363 6.17 31.96 17.55
C ALA A 363 5.92 31.64 19.04
N ARG A 364 4.74 32.00 19.57
CA ARG A 364 4.34 31.68 20.95
C ARG A 364 4.27 30.17 21.20
N ILE A 365 3.70 29.41 20.26
CA ILE A 365 3.63 27.94 20.36
C ILE A 365 5.02 27.34 20.35
N CYS A 366 5.90 27.83 19.49
CA CYS A 366 7.29 27.40 19.41
C CYS A 366 8.04 27.66 20.73
N ALA A 367 7.99 28.88 21.25
CA ALA A 367 8.65 29.23 22.52
C ALA A 367 8.18 28.34 23.69
N THR A 368 6.86 28.15 23.82
CA THR A 368 6.28 27.24 24.81
C THR A 368 6.71 25.78 24.60
N GLY A 369 6.86 25.37 23.33
CA GLY A 369 7.34 24.03 22.97
C GLY A 369 8.77 23.80 23.41
N ILE A 370 9.67 24.77 23.15
CA ILE A 370 11.08 24.73 23.56
C ILE A 370 11.21 24.69 25.09
N GLU A 371 10.45 25.53 25.78
CA GLU A 371 10.45 25.56 27.25
C GLU A 371 10.06 24.21 27.87
N ARG A 372 9.05 23.53 27.31
CA ARG A 372 8.52 22.28 27.85
C ARG A 372 9.28 21.02 27.42
N LEU A 373 9.83 21.00 26.23
CA LEU A 373 10.39 19.80 25.60
C LEU A 373 11.90 19.88 25.40
N GLY A 374 12.50 21.05 25.67
CA GLY A 374 13.88 21.33 25.31
C GLY A 374 14.04 21.61 23.80
N ASN A 375 15.26 21.92 23.39
CA ASN A 375 15.55 22.34 22.03
C ASN A 375 15.73 21.18 21.03
N ASP A 376 15.83 19.93 21.53
CA ASP A 376 16.00 18.74 20.69
C ASP A 376 14.69 17.96 20.56
N LEU A 377 14.06 18.07 19.39
CA LEU A 377 12.82 17.34 19.08
C LEU A 377 13.03 15.83 19.06
N GLY A 378 14.22 15.35 18.70
CA GLY A 378 14.54 13.93 18.68
C GLY A 378 14.49 13.32 20.09
N SER A 379 15.12 13.96 21.06
CA SER A 379 15.07 13.59 22.47
C SER A 379 13.65 13.73 23.05
N ALA A 380 12.93 14.80 22.67
CA ALA A 380 11.55 15.01 23.06
C ALA A 380 10.62 13.88 22.56
N MET A 381 10.82 13.41 21.32
CA MET A 381 10.04 12.29 20.75
C MET A 381 10.32 10.94 21.44
N GLN A 382 11.52 10.75 21.98
CA GLN A 382 11.85 9.56 22.77
C GLN A 382 11.32 9.66 24.22
N GLY A 383 11.43 10.84 24.84
CA GLY A 383 11.04 11.04 26.23
C GLY A 383 9.54 11.31 26.41
N ASN A 384 8.93 12.15 25.59
CA ASN A 384 7.52 12.53 25.67
C ASN A 384 6.87 12.69 24.30
N ARG A 385 6.68 11.57 23.62
CA ARG A 385 6.13 11.49 22.27
C ARG A 385 4.77 12.18 22.12
N PHE A 386 3.91 12.08 23.14
CA PHE A 386 2.58 12.68 23.08
C PHE A 386 2.64 14.22 23.07
N ALA A 387 3.49 14.81 23.92
CA ALA A 387 3.66 16.25 23.96
C ALA A 387 4.28 16.80 22.66
N ALA A 388 5.27 16.10 22.09
CA ALA A 388 5.89 16.48 20.82
C ALA A 388 4.88 16.42 19.66
N LEU A 389 4.06 15.38 19.55
CA LEU A 389 3.00 15.27 18.53
C LEU A 389 1.91 16.34 18.72
N SER A 390 1.58 16.70 19.97
CA SER A 390 0.65 17.80 20.26
C SER A 390 1.21 19.13 19.80
N LEU A 391 2.50 19.42 20.05
CA LEU A 391 3.17 20.62 19.56
C LEU A 391 3.10 20.72 18.04
N LEU A 392 3.50 19.68 17.33
CA LEU A 392 3.45 19.62 15.86
C LEU A 392 2.02 19.85 15.32
N THR A 393 1.01 19.31 16.02
CA THR A 393 -0.39 19.54 15.64
C THR A 393 -0.79 21.01 15.82
N ARG A 394 -0.37 21.65 16.91
CA ARG A 394 -0.64 23.08 17.17
C ARG A 394 0.04 24.00 16.16
N LEU A 395 1.29 23.72 15.83
CA LEU A 395 2.02 24.48 14.80
C LEU A 395 1.30 24.40 13.45
N ARG A 396 0.84 23.23 13.05
CA ARG A 396 0.06 23.05 11.81
C ARG A 396 -1.31 23.73 11.86
N GLN A 397 -1.96 23.74 13.02
CA GLN A 397 -3.21 24.50 13.20
C GLN A 397 -2.98 26.00 13.02
N ALA A 398 -1.94 26.56 13.66
CA ALA A 398 -1.57 27.96 13.51
C ALA A 398 -1.20 28.33 12.07
N SER A 399 -0.51 27.43 11.35
CA SER A 399 -0.17 27.62 9.92
C SER A 399 -1.41 27.65 9.02
N CYS A 400 -2.50 26.97 9.39
CA CYS A 400 -3.75 26.99 8.63
C CYS A 400 -4.58 28.24 8.96
N ASP A 401 -4.96 28.40 10.23
CA ASP A 401 -5.80 29.49 10.72
C ASP A 401 -5.60 29.62 12.24
N PRO A 402 -5.32 30.83 12.77
CA PRO A 402 -5.15 31.02 14.22
C PRO A 402 -6.36 30.60 15.03
N ASN A 403 -7.58 30.71 14.47
CA ASN A 403 -8.83 30.34 15.14
C ASN A 403 -8.98 28.82 15.37
N LEU A 404 -8.09 27.98 14.83
CA LEU A 404 -8.04 26.55 15.16
C LEU A 404 -7.44 26.28 16.55
N LEU A 405 -6.77 27.27 17.12
CA LEU A 405 -6.19 27.20 18.45
C LEU A 405 -7.28 27.46 19.51
N PRO A 406 -7.38 26.64 20.57
CA PRO A 406 -8.49 26.77 21.55
C PRO A 406 -8.55 28.07 22.33
N TRP A 407 -7.48 28.87 22.29
CA TRP A 407 -7.31 30.11 23.05
C TRP A 407 -7.29 31.36 22.16
N VAL A 408 -7.53 31.20 20.86
CA VAL A 408 -7.51 32.32 19.89
C VAL A 408 -8.90 32.46 19.31
N ASP A 409 -9.41 33.65 19.32
CA ASP A 409 -10.56 34.09 18.53
C ASP A 409 -10.03 35.03 17.44
N ALA A 410 -10.18 34.66 16.19
CA ALA A 410 -9.58 35.32 15.05
C ALA A 410 -10.59 35.49 13.92
N GLU A 411 -10.54 36.65 13.25
CA GLU A 411 -11.36 36.93 12.05
C GLU A 411 -10.87 36.10 10.85
N LEU A 412 -11.64 36.09 9.75
CA LEU A 412 -11.28 35.35 8.54
C LEU A 412 -10.00 35.92 7.89
N GLU A 413 -9.84 37.23 7.95
CA GLU A 413 -8.70 37.99 7.41
C GLU A 413 -7.39 37.71 8.16
N ASP A 414 -7.48 37.20 9.37
CA ASP A 414 -6.32 36.78 10.16
C ASP A 414 -5.66 35.50 9.63
N SER A 415 -6.26 34.82 8.62
CA SER A 415 -5.73 33.63 7.98
C SER A 415 -5.24 33.91 6.56
N GLY A 416 -3.93 33.92 6.35
CA GLY A 416 -3.36 34.13 5.02
C GLY A 416 -3.81 33.09 3.99
N LYS A 417 -4.03 31.84 4.41
CA LYS A 417 -4.55 30.80 3.51
C LYS A 417 -6.00 31.05 3.09
N LEU A 418 -6.84 31.56 3.99
CA LEU A 418 -8.23 31.89 3.65
C LEU A 418 -8.30 33.01 2.64
N MET A 419 -7.42 34.01 2.76
CA MET A 419 -7.38 35.14 1.82
C MET A 419 -6.93 34.69 0.44
N VAL A 420 -5.86 33.92 0.34
CA VAL A 420 -5.39 33.36 -0.95
C VAL A 420 -6.43 32.40 -1.54
N LEU A 421 -7.12 31.59 -0.71
CA LEU A 421 -8.20 30.74 -1.17
C LEU A 421 -9.35 31.58 -1.76
N LEU A 422 -9.76 32.67 -1.10
CA LEU A 422 -10.83 33.55 -1.58
C LEU A 422 -10.48 34.15 -2.96
N GLU A 423 -9.25 34.66 -3.14
CA GLU A 423 -8.80 35.16 -4.43
C GLU A 423 -8.92 34.10 -5.53
N LYS A 424 -8.47 32.87 -5.26
CA LYS A 424 -8.56 31.77 -6.21
C LYS A 424 -10.00 31.31 -6.46
N LEU A 425 -10.85 31.32 -5.46
CA LEU A 425 -12.26 30.96 -5.63
C LEU A 425 -13.00 31.98 -6.50
N ILE A 426 -12.72 33.28 -6.37
CA ILE A 426 -13.30 34.34 -7.23
C ILE A 426 -12.96 34.05 -8.70
N GLU A 427 -11.70 33.73 -8.98
CA GLU A 427 -11.22 33.40 -10.33
C GLU A 427 -11.92 32.15 -10.89
N VAL A 428 -11.88 31.05 -10.13
CA VAL A 428 -12.30 29.72 -10.59
C VAL A 428 -13.83 29.58 -10.67
N LEU A 429 -14.54 30.05 -9.67
CA LEU A 429 -16.01 29.98 -9.64
C LEU A 429 -16.63 30.97 -10.63
N GLY A 430 -16.00 32.14 -10.83
CA GLY A 430 -16.42 33.13 -11.83
C GLY A 430 -16.38 32.62 -13.27
N THR A 431 -15.56 31.61 -13.54
CA THR A 431 -15.47 30.92 -14.85
C THR A 431 -16.34 29.65 -14.95
N GLY A 432 -17.16 29.36 -13.94
CA GLY A 432 -18.14 28.27 -13.96
C GLY A 432 -17.58 26.91 -13.54
N HIS A 433 -16.35 26.84 -13.02
CA HIS A 433 -15.72 25.60 -12.60
C HIS A 433 -16.22 25.09 -11.25
N LYS A 434 -16.09 23.78 -11.03
CA LYS A 434 -16.39 23.15 -9.74
C LYS A 434 -15.13 22.89 -8.96
N VAL A 435 -15.18 23.16 -7.66
CA VAL A 435 -14.03 23.04 -6.77
C VAL A 435 -14.24 21.99 -5.69
N VAL A 436 -13.19 21.26 -5.35
CA VAL A 436 -13.15 20.39 -4.17
C VAL A 436 -12.05 20.88 -3.23
N ILE A 437 -12.41 21.12 -1.99
CA ILE A 437 -11.50 21.66 -0.97
C ILE A 437 -11.30 20.60 0.12
N PHE A 438 -10.06 20.15 0.27
CA PHE A 438 -9.67 19.14 1.24
C PHE A 438 -8.96 19.75 2.43
N SER A 439 -9.32 19.33 3.63
CA SER A 439 -8.56 19.58 4.86
C SER A 439 -8.66 18.40 5.83
N GLN A 440 -7.61 18.18 6.64
CA GLN A 440 -7.68 17.25 7.75
C GLN A 440 -8.41 17.83 8.97
N PHE A 441 -8.42 19.17 9.10
CA PHE A 441 -9.02 19.88 10.21
C PHE A 441 -10.47 20.23 9.89
N VAL A 442 -11.44 19.55 10.53
CA VAL A 442 -12.87 19.81 10.33
C VAL A 442 -13.21 21.25 10.70
N LYS A 443 -12.63 21.78 11.78
CA LYS A 443 -12.81 23.18 12.17
C LYS A 443 -12.33 24.16 11.09
N PHE A 444 -11.30 23.80 10.32
CA PHE A 444 -10.85 24.64 9.21
C PHE A 444 -11.84 24.62 8.05
N LEU A 445 -12.46 23.46 7.79
CA LEU A 445 -13.57 23.37 6.84
C LEU A 445 -14.76 24.21 7.28
N ASP A 446 -15.04 24.33 8.60
CA ASP A 446 -16.08 25.22 9.13
C ASP A 446 -15.78 26.70 8.82
N ARG A 447 -14.52 27.13 8.96
CA ARG A 447 -14.05 28.49 8.61
C ARG A 447 -14.16 28.74 7.10
N ILE A 448 -13.77 27.76 6.28
CA ILE A 448 -13.91 27.85 4.82
C ILE A 448 -15.38 27.93 4.40
N ARG A 449 -16.26 27.20 5.10
CA ARG A 449 -17.71 27.29 4.89
C ARG A 449 -18.21 28.72 5.16
N GLU A 450 -17.79 29.31 6.26
CA GLU A 450 -18.12 30.68 6.63
C GLU A 450 -17.66 31.66 5.54
N LEU A 451 -16.40 31.58 5.11
CA LEU A 451 -15.85 32.36 4.02
C LEU A 451 -16.66 32.25 2.73
N ILE A 452 -16.97 31.04 2.31
CA ILE A 452 -17.73 30.79 1.07
C ILE A 452 -19.16 31.34 1.18
N LYS A 453 -19.85 31.10 2.28
CA LYS A 453 -21.24 31.59 2.48
C LYS A 453 -21.30 33.10 2.53
N THR A 454 -20.27 33.76 3.08
CA THR A 454 -20.22 35.24 3.13
C THR A 454 -19.91 35.83 1.77
N SER A 455 -18.95 35.23 1.04
CA SER A 455 -18.47 35.78 -0.24
C SER A 455 -19.31 35.34 -1.45
N PHE A 456 -19.94 34.16 -1.38
CA PHE A 456 -20.72 33.55 -2.47
C PHE A 456 -22.04 32.97 -1.92
N PRO A 457 -23.01 33.82 -1.52
CA PRO A 457 -24.25 33.35 -0.83
C PRO A 457 -25.06 32.32 -1.62
N ASP A 458 -25.09 32.45 -2.95
CA ASP A 458 -25.89 31.60 -3.85
C ASP A 458 -25.14 30.36 -4.36
N LEU A 459 -23.86 30.15 -3.98
CA LEU A 459 -23.08 29.02 -4.46
C LEU A 459 -23.58 27.72 -3.82
N PRO A 460 -23.91 26.68 -4.62
CA PRO A 460 -24.15 25.34 -4.10
C PRO A 460 -22.91 24.80 -3.37
N LEU A 461 -23.08 24.57 -2.05
CA LEU A 461 -22.02 24.10 -1.17
C LEU A 461 -22.39 22.74 -0.59
N PHE A 462 -21.55 21.76 -0.84
CA PHE A 462 -21.69 20.38 -0.37
C PHE A 462 -20.60 20.03 0.63
N GLU A 463 -20.89 19.11 1.55
CA GLU A 463 -19.94 18.75 2.60
C GLU A 463 -19.88 17.24 2.84
N LEU A 464 -18.64 16.76 2.99
CA LEU A 464 -18.35 15.37 3.32
C LEU A 464 -17.34 15.29 4.44
N THR A 465 -17.81 15.06 5.66
CA THR A 465 -16.98 14.93 6.86
C THR A 465 -17.20 13.59 7.54
N GLY A 466 -16.47 13.34 8.63
CA GLY A 466 -16.66 12.13 9.43
C GLY A 466 -18.05 11.97 10.05
N SER A 467 -18.76 13.08 10.25
CA SER A 467 -20.13 13.13 10.78
C SER A 467 -21.23 12.88 9.72
N THR A 468 -20.89 12.92 8.43
CA THR A 468 -21.85 12.72 7.34
C THR A 468 -22.38 11.28 7.35
N LYS A 469 -23.65 11.10 7.72
CA LYS A 469 -24.29 9.76 7.85
C LYS A 469 -24.53 9.13 6.48
N ASN A 470 -25.14 9.87 5.55
CA ASN A 470 -25.36 9.42 4.17
C ASN A 470 -24.44 10.17 3.23
N ARG A 471 -23.35 9.52 2.83
CA ARG A 471 -22.30 10.10 1.97
C ARG A 471 -22.72 10.24 0.51
N GLU A 472 -23.69 9.47 0.06
CA GLU A 472 -24.14 9.48 -1.33
C GLU A 472 -24.89 10.77 -1.68
N VAL A 473 -25.65 11.32 -0.76
CA VAL A 473 -26.46 12.52 -1.01
C VAL A 473 -25.62 13.73 -1.42
N PRO A 474 -24.63 14.19 -0.63
CA PRO A 474 -23.81 15.32 -1.03
C PRO A 474 -22.96 15.03 -2.28
N VAL A 475 -22.48 13.79 -2.47
CA VAL A 475 -21.72 13.42 -3.66
C VAL A 475 -22.59 13.46 -4.90
N LYS A 476 -23.78 12.86 -4.89
CA LYS A 476 -24.71 12.90 -6.02
C LYS A 476 -25.16 14.33 -6.32
N GLY A 477 -25.50 15.13 -5.30
CA GLY A 477 -25.84 16.53 -5.47
C GLY A 477 -24.75 17.33 -6.16
N PHE A 478 -23.51 17.20 -5.70
CA PHE A 478 -22.35 17.86 -6.32
C PHE A 478 -22.10 17.41 -7.76
N GLN A 479 -22.20 16.11 -8.02
CA GLN A 479 -22.00 15.57 -9.37
C GLN A 479 -23.06 16.04 -10.36
N SER A 480 -24.35 16.11 -9.94
CA SER A 480 -25.47 16.48 -10.80
C SER A 480 -25.66 17.98 -11.00
N THR A 481 -25.02 18.84 -10.20
CA THR A 481 -25.08 20.31 -10.38
C THR A 481 -24.46 20.67 -11.72
N GLU A 482 -25.10 21.50 -12.51
CA GLU A 482 -24.60 21.93 -13.84
C GLU A 482 -23.71 23.17 -13.78
N TYR A 483 -23.83 23.95 -12.72
CA TYR A 483 -23.13 25.22 -12.53
C TYR A 483 -21.94 25.08 -11.59
N ALA A 484 -21.22 26.21 -11.38
CA ALA A 484 -20.19 26.31 -10.36
C ALA A 484 -20.70 25.82 -9.01
N ALA A 485 -19.91 25.03 -8.33
CA ALA A 485 -20.22 24.48 -7.01
C ALA A 485 -18.95 24.19 -6.22
N ALA A 486 -19.04 24.22 -4.91
CA ALA A 486 -17.95 23.85 -4.03
C ALA A 486 -18.30 22.62 -3.18
N MET A 487 -17.30 21.78 -2.93
CA MET A 487 -17.43 20.63 -2.03
C MET A 487 -16.30 20.63 -0.99
N LEU A 488 -16.67 20.70 0.28
CA LEU A 488 -15.77 20.61 1.41
C LEU A 488 -15.62 19.15 1.85
N VAL A 489 -14.40 18.66 1.88
CA VAL A 489 -14.13 17.24 2.16
C VAL A 489 -13.07 17.10 3.24
N SER A 490 -13.40 16.41 4.34
CA SER A 490 -12.35 16.03 5.28
C SER A 490 -11.51 14.89 4.69
N LEU A 491 -10.16 15.00 4.79
CA LEU A 491 -9.24 14.03 4.19
C LEU A 491 -9.52 12.59 4.63
N ARG A 492 -9.96 12.38 5.88
CA ARG A 492 -10.36 11.05 6.36
C ARG A 492 -11.64 10.54 5.71
N ALA A 493 -12.60 11.41 5.41
CA ALA A 493 -13.83 11.03 4.74
C ALA A 493 -13.63 10.88 3.23
N GLY A 494 -12.79 11.71 2.63
CA GLY A 494 -12.42 11.67 1.21
C GLY A 494 -11.56 10.46 0.81
N GLY A 495 -10.88 9.83 1.78
CA GLY A 495 -9.96 8.72 1.54
C GLY A 495 -10.59 7.41 1.04
N SER A 496 -11.91 7.31 0.91
CA SER A 496 -12.54 6.02 0.62
C SER A 496 -13.73 6.08 -0.33
N GLY A 497 -13.55 5.50 -1.52
CA GLY A 497 -14.62 5.01 -2.40
C GLY A 497 -15.49 6.03 -3.13
N ILE A 498 -15.32 7.34 -2.91
CA ILE A 498 -16.12 8.38 -3.59
C ILE A 498 -15.53 8.78 -4.94
N THR A 499 -16.38 9.25 -5.84
CA THR A 499 -16.01 9.81 -7.14
C THR A 499 -16.42 11.26 -7.20
N LEU A 500 -15.50 12.16 -7.56
CA LEU A 500 -15.70 13.61 -7.61
C LEU A 500 -15.21 14.20 -8.95
N ASN A 501 -15.32 13.43 -10.02
CA ASN A 501 -14.81 13.78 -11.36
C ASN A 501 -15.61 14.89 -12.08
N ALA A 502 -16.65 15.43 -11.46
CA ALA A 502 -17.32 16.64 -11.94
C ALA A 502 -16.51 17.91 -11.63
N ALA A 503 -15.55 17.85 -10.70
CA ALA A 503 -14.65 18.96 -10.40
C ALA A 503 -13.38 18.85 -11.24
N ASP A 504 -12.79 19.99 -11.51
CA ASP A 504 -11.51 20.15 -12.18
C ASP A 504 -10.51 21.02 -11.40
N TYR A 505 -10.94 21.59 -10.27
CA TYR A 505 -10.09 22.31 -9.33
C TYR A 505 -10.09 21.66 -7.95
N VAL A 506 -8.89 21.45 -7.40
CA VAL A 506 -8.67 20.82 -6.09
C VAL A 506 -7.81 21.73 -5.24
N PHE A 507 -8.25 22.04 -4.03
CA PHE A 507 -7.47 22.77 -3.04
C PHE A 507 -7.12 21.84 -1.88
N LEU A 508 -5.83 21.61 -1.65
CA LEU A 508 -5.30 20.90 -0.48
C LEU A 508 -4.88 21.96 0.54
N MET A 509 -5.72 22.22 1.52
CA MET A 509 -5.55 23.35 2.44
C MET A 509 -4.44 23.15 3.46
N ASP A 510 -4.11 21.91 3.78
CA ASP A 510 -3.06 21.57 4.73
C ASP A 510 -2.25 20.35 4.21
N PRO A 511 -0.92 20.48 4.09
CA PRO A 511 -0.05 19.40 3.65
C PRO A 511 -0.14 18.20 4.59
N TRP A 512 -0.23 17.00 4.03
CA TRP A 512 -0.21 15.76 4.80
C TRP A 512 1.21 15.16 4.85
N TRP A 513 1.56 14.52 5.97
CA TRP A 513 2.85 13.86 6.13
C TRP A 513 3.10 12.73 5.13
N ASN A 514 2.04 11.99 4.79
CA ASN A 514 2.07 10.89 3.83
C ASN A 514 1.55 11.36 2.46
N PRO A 515 2.41 11.46 1.43
CA PRO A 515 1.99 11.85 0.08
C PRO A 515 0.90 10.95 -0.50
N ALA A 516 0.87 9.67 -0.10
CA ALA A 516 -0.14 8.72 -0.58
C ALA A 516 -1.57 9.15 -0.22
N VAL A 517 -1.77 9.79 0.95
CA VAL A 517 -3.10 10.27 1.38
C VAL A 517 -3.53 11.48 0.55
N GLU A 518 -2.61 12.39 0.20
CA GLU A 518 -2.90 13.52 -0.70
C GLU A 518 -3.25 13.02 -2.10
N ASN A 519 -2.41 12.13 -2.64
CA ASN A 519 -2.66 11.53 -3.95
C ASN A 519 -4.00 10.79 -3.97
N GLN A 520 -4.34 10.06 -2.90
CA GLN A 520 -5.61 9.38 -2.76
C GLN A 520 -6.80 10.35 -2.81
N ALA A 521 -6.70 11.52 -2.18
CA ALA A 521 -7.72 12.56 -2.23
C ALA A 521 -7.88 13.13 -3.64
N VAL A 522 -6.76 13.50 -4.29
CA VAL A 522 -6.74 14.02 -5.66
C VAL A 522 -7.27 12.99 -6.67
N ASP A 523 -6.97 11.73 -6.50
CA ASP A 523 -7.42 10.64 -7.36
C ASP A 523 -8.94 10.38 -7.32
N ARG A 524 -9.66 11.03 -6.40
CA ARG A 524 -11.14 11.06 -6.42
C ARG A 524 -11.68 12.00 -7.49
N VAL A 525 -10.91 13.01 -7.86
CA VAL A 525 -11.21 13.99 -8.91
C VAL A 525 -10.54 13.56 -10.21
N HIS A 526 -9.23 13.27 -10.19
CA HIS A 526 -8.45 12.84 -11.35
C HIS A 526 -8.52 11.32 -11.54
N ARG A 527 -9.60 10.85 -12.15
CA ARG A 527 -9.84 9.43 -12.44
C ARG A 527 -10.55 9.24 -13.78
N ILE A 528 -10.64 8.01 -14.25
CA ILE A 528 -11.36 7.65 -15.48
C ILE A 528 -12.76 8.26 -15.47
N GLY A 529 -13.08 8.98 -16.55
CA GLY A 529 -14.30 9.75 -16.71
C GLY A 529 -14.14 11.25 -16.45
N GLN A 530 -12.95 11.71 -16.02
CA GLN A 530 -12.58 13.12 -16.03
C GLN A 530 -12.42 13.62 -17.47
N LYS A 531 -12.98 14.78 -17.80
CA LYS A 531 -12.94 15.38 -19.14
C LYS A 531 -12.04 16.60 -19.23
N ASN A 532 -11.73 17.22 -18.09
CA ASN A 532 -10.97 18.47 -18.01
C ASN A 532 -9.61 18.23 -17.37
N THR A 533 -8.62 19.07 -17.68
CA THR A 533 -7.37 19.15 -16.93
C THR A 533 -7.68 19.45 -15.47
N VAL A 534 -7.05 18.71 -14.56
CA VAL A 534 -7.27 18.87 -13.11
C VAL A 534 -6.15 19.72 -12.52
N PHE A 535 -6.50 20.88 -11.97
CA PHE A 535 -5.60 21.78 -11.28
C PHE A 535 -5.64 21.49 -9.78
N VAL A 536 -4.47 21.19 -9.20
CA VAL A 536 -4.33 20.86 -7.79
C VAL A 536 -3.47 21.92 -7.11
N TYR A 537 -4.09 22.77 -6.30
CA TYR A 537 -3.39 23.77 -5.50
C TYR A 537 -3.07 23.18 -4.13
N ARG A 538 -1.78 23.11 -3.81
CA ARG A 538 -1.31 22.82 -2.45
C ARG A 538 -1.02 24.13 -1.74
N MET A 539 -1.84 24.45 -0.73
CA MET A 539 -1.73 25.71 0.03
C MET A 539 -0.69 25.54 1.14
N ILE A 540 0.42 26.25 1.02
CA ILE A 540 1.60 26.13 1.89
C ILE A 540 1.82 27.46 2.60
N ALA A 541 1.72 27.48 3.93
CA ALA A 541 2.05 28.67 4.72
C ALA A 541 3.56 28.87 4.77
N GLU A 542 4.06 30.02 4.27
CA GLU A 542 5.48 30.36 4.20
C GLU A 542 6.09 30.52 5.59
N GLY A 543 7.37 30.20 5.73
CA GLY A 543 8.12 30.31 6.97
C GLY A 543 7.64 29.37 8.09
N THR A 544 6.79 28.39 7.80
CA THR A 544 6.21 27.48 8.80
C THR A 544 6.68 26.03 8.62
N ILE A 545 6.25 25.17 9.55
CA ILE A 545 6.47 23.72 9.48
C ILE A 545 5.96 23.09 8.17
N GLU A 546 4.96 23.71 7.52
CA GLU A 546 4.39 23.16 6.28
C GLU A 546 5.36 23.19 5.11
N GLU A 547 6.11 24.28 4.96
CA GLU A 547 7.14 24.40 3.92
C GLU A 547 8.23 23.35 4.11
N ARG A 548 8.64 23.11 5.36
CA ARG A 548 9.63 22.07 5.69
C ARG A 548 9.09 20.66 5.43
N ILE A 549 7.81 20.42 5.72
CA ILE A 549 7.17 19.14 5.37
C ILE A 549 7.25 18.89 3.86
N GLN A 550 7.06 19.93 3.03
CA GLN A 550 7.18 19.80 1.58
C GLN A 550 8.63 19.53 1.13
N GLY A 551 9.62 20.19 1.72
CA GLY A 551 11.04 19.88 1.48
C GLY A 551 11.33 18.39 1.75
N LEU A 552 10.92 17.90 2.90
CA LEU A 552 11.08 16.49 3.29
C LEU A 552 10.35 15.50 2.37
N LYS A 553 9.22 15.89 1.78
CA LYS A 553 8.51 15.05 0.80
C LYS A 553 9.28 14.96 -0.51
N ARG A 554 9.89 16.05 -1.00
CA ARG A 554 10.72 16.07 -2.20
C ARG A 554 11.94 15.16 -2.02
N ASP A 555 12.68 15.31 -0.93
CA ASP A 555 13.83 14.46 -0.61
C ASP A 555 13.44 12.97 -0.50
N LYS A 556 12.23 12.67 0.01
CA LYS A 556 11.69 11.32 0.06
C LYS A 556 11.19 10.81 -1.29
N GLN A 557 10.65 11.65 -2.14
CA GLN A 557 10.20 11.27 -3.47
C GLN A 557 11.39 10.88 -4.34
N ASP A 558 12.47 11.65 -4.32
CA ASP A 558 13.73 11.35 -5.01
C ASP A 558 14.41 10.12 -4.42
N LEU A 559 14.34 9.96 -3.11
CA LEU A 559 14.70 8.77 -2.38
C LEU A 559 13.71 7.63 -2.63
N PHE A 560 12.43 7.80 -2.81
CA PHE A 560 11.39 6.81 -3.11
C PHE A 560 11.47 6.33 -4.56
N ASP A 561 11.79 7.19 -5.52
CA ASP A 561 11.96 6.85 -6.93
C ASP A 561 13.31 6.17 -7.20
N SER A 562 14.38 6.43 -6.43
CA SER A 562 15.68 5.73 -6.49
C SER A 562 15.67 4.37 -5.77
N ILE A 563 14.77 4.12 -4.83
CA ILE A 563 14.66 2.93 -3.98
C ILE A 563 13.17 2.69 -3.70
N VAL A 564 12.41 1.80 -4.18
CA VAL A 564 11.11 1.39 -3.53
C VAL A 564 11.42 1.00 -2.08
N LYS A 565 11.20 1.80 -1.10
CA LYS A 565 12.25 2.55 -0.39
C LYS A 565 11.88 2.76 1.07
N ASN A 566 12.88 2.75 1.92
CA ASN A 566 12.99 2.89 3.35
C ASN A 566 12.05 3.94 3.95
N SER A 567 11.32 3.53 4.97
CA SER A 567 10.54 4.45 5.78
C SER A 567 10.47 4.03 7.23
N SER A 568 10.87 4.92 8.07
CA SER A 568 10.34 5.10 9.41
C SER A 568 9.01 5.85 9.34
N THR A 569 8.14 5.72 10.34
CA THR A 569 6.92 6.54 10.50
C THR A 569 7.25 8.00 10.29
N GLY A 570 6.42 8.77 9.56
CA GLY A 570 6.70 10.15 9.23
C GLY A 570 7.06 11.05 10.42
N ALA A 571 6.54 10.75 11.62
CA ALA A 571 6.89 11.45 12.86
C ALA A 571 8.31 11.10 13.39
N ASP A 572 8.74 9.82 13.26
CA ASP A 572 10.08 9.39 13.68
C ASP A 572 11.16 9.90 12.73
N GLU A 573 10.81 10.08 11.45
CA GLU A 573 11.71 10.66 10.45
C GLU A 573 11.88 12.17 10.62
N LEU A 574 10.78 12.87 10.96
CA LEU A 574 10.85 14.27 11.37
C LEU A 574 11.76 14.46 12.56
N ALA A 575 11.63 13.64 13.58
CA ALA A 575 12.47 13.70 14.76
C ALA A 575 13.96 13.49 14.44
N ARG A 576 14.30 12.71 13.41
CA ARG A 576 15.70 12.52 12.99
C ARG A 576 16.24 13.66 12.11
N GLN A 577 15.39 14.31 11.33
CA GLN A 577 15.78 15.38 10.40
C GLN A 577 15.73 16.76 11.04
N PHE A 578 14.88 16.98 12.05
CA PHE A 578 14.90 18.19 12.85
C PHE A 578 15.86 18.03 14.03
N LYS A 579 17.12 18.42 13.84
CA LYS A 579 18.12 18.41 14.92
C LYS A 579 17.83 19.40 16.04
N SER A 580 16.96 20.39 15.82
CA SER A 580 16.54 21.33 16.87
C SER A 580 15.15 21.89 16.64
N LEU A 581 14.41 22.17 17.72
CA LEU A 581 13.16 22.92 17.68
C LEU A 581 13.38 24.37 17.18
N GLU A 582 14.56 24.98 17.43
CA GLU A 582 14.95 26.27 16.86
C GLU A 582 14.94 26.26 15.33
N ALA A 583 15.33 25.15 14.72
CA ALA A 583 15.26 25.01 13.27
C ALA A 583 13.81 25.02 12.73
N LEU A 584 12.80 24.77 13.55
CA LEU A 584 11.38 24.95 13.24
C LEU A 584 10.92 26.41 13.41
N LEU A 585 11.68 27.20 14.18
CA LEU A 585 11.37 28.57 14.56
C LEU A 585 11.85 29.62 13.57
N ILE A 586 12.75 29.31 12.66
CA ILE A 586 13.24 30.30 11.69
C ILE A 586 12.12 30.58 10.68
N LEU A 587 11.16 31.39 11.10
CA LEU A 587 10.57 32.41 10.26
C LEU A 587 11.76 33.18 9.72
N SER A 588 12.00 33.17 8.42
CA SER A 588 13.09 33.88 7.80
C SER A 588 13.11 35.30 8.37
N GLN A 589 14.03 35.56 9.30
CA GLN A 589 14.61 36.87 9.46
C GLN A 589 15.60 37.02 8.30
N ASN A 590 15.09 37.26 7.12
CA ASN A 590 15.83 37.84 6.02
C ASN A 590 14.88 38.84 5.38
N ASP A 591 15.17 40.08 5.73
CA ASP A 591 14.82 41.37 5.13
C ASP A 591 13.78 41.44 4.02
#